data_dd9ed6ba41fc6f5d589ecd17aad26e9a
#
_entry.id   dd9ed6ba41fc6f5d589ecd17aad26e9a
#
_cell.length_a   1.000
_cell.length_b   1.000
_cell.length_c   1.000
_cell.angle_alpha   90.00
_cell.angle_beta   90.00
_cell.angle_gamma   90.00
#
_symmetry.space_group_name_H-M   'P 1'
#
loop_
_entity.id
_entity.type
_entity.pdbx_description
1 polymer ?
#
loop_
_entity_poly.entity_id
_entity_poly.type
_entity_poly.pdbx_seq_one_letter_code
_entity_poly.pdbx_strand_id
1 'polypeptide(L)'
;MNVTHLECSLTGERYEAGKIHNLSRAGKPLLVRYDLEAAAKTLTRDSLAGRQAGMWKWRELLPHDGDPVSLGEAETPIVGLPNVAARDGASSLLVKDEGRLPTGSFKARGLAMAVTMARQFGVDRIAMPTNGNAGAALAAYGARAGI
;
A
#
# COMPACT_ATOMS: atom_id res chain seq x y z
N MET A 1 0.59 12.90 9.11
CA MET A 1 1.31 12.35 7.92
C MET A 1 2.77 12.82 7.93
N ASN A 2 3.70 11.92 7.64
CA ASN A 2 5.14 12.24 7.64
C ASN A 2 5.75 12.26 6.22
N VAL A 3 4.93 12.38 5.19
CA VAL A 3 5.41 12.54 3.81
C VAL A 3 6.06 13.90 3.65
N THR A 4 7.28 13.93 3.09
CA THR A 4 8.03 15.16 2.84
C THR A 4 7.90 15.60 1.38
N HIS A 5 8.11 14.67 0.43
CA HIS A 5 8.08 14.94 -1.01
C HIS A 5 7.95 13.63 -1.79
N LEU A 6 7.74 13.74 -3.09
CA LEU A 6 7.93 12.64 -4.01
C LEU A 6 9.27 12.79 -4.73
N GLU A 7 9.90 11.68 -5.09
CA GLU A 7 11.23 11.66 -5.70
C GLU A 7 11.27 10.76 -6.92
N CYS A 8 11.82 11.23 -8.01
CA CYS A 8 12.03 10.41 -9.19
C CYS A 8 12.96 9.25 -8.89
N SER A 9 12.55 8.02 -9.18
CA SER A 9 13.32 6.80 -8.91
C SER A 9 14.64 6.69 -9.69
N LEU A 10 14.81 7.49 -10.76
CA LEU A 10 16.02 7.49 -11.59
C LEU A 10 16.90 8.70 -11.32
N THR A 11 16.32 9.91 -11.26
CA THR A 11 17.09 11.16 -11.24
C THR A 11 17.23 11.79 -9.87
N GLY A 12 16.43 11.37 -8.88
CA GLY A 12 16.34 12.03 -7.58
C GLY A 12 15.62 13.38 -7.60
N GLU A 13 15.06 13.81 -8.75
CA GLU A 13 14.30 15.05 -8.85
C GLU A 13 13.11 15.00 -7.89
N ARG A 14 12.89 16.09 -7.14
CA ARG A 14 11.83 16.18 -6.13
C ARG A 14 10.58 16.83 -6.69
N TYR A 15 9.44 16.33 -6.22
CA TYR A 15 8.10 16.78 -6.56
C TYR A 15 7.32 17.05 -5.28
N GLU A 16 6.42 18.01 -5.34
CA GLU A 16 5.60 18.39 -4.20
C GLU A 16 4.65 17.25 -3.81
N ALA A 17 4.60 16.90 -2.52
CA ALA A 17 3.61 15.96 -2.00
C ALA A 17 2.21 16.61 -1.96
N GLY A 18 1.16 15.79 -1.93
CA GLY A 18 -0.22 16.27 -1.86
C GLY A 18 -0.79 16.79 -3.18
N LYS A 19 -0.04 16.62 -4.28
CA LYS A 19 -0.51 16.89 -5.65
C LYS A 19 -0.56 15.62 -6.48
N ILE A 20 -1.43 15.61 -7.48
CA ILE A 20 -1.50 14.50 -8.45
C ILE A 20 -0.33 14.61 -9.40
N HIS A 21 0.48 13.56 -9.42
CA HIS A 21 1.53 13.35 -10.38
C HIS A 21 1.32 11.99 -11.06
N ASN A 22 1.64 11.89 -12.34
CA ASN A 22 1.65 10.61 -13.05
C ASN A 22 3.06 9.98 -12.95
N LEU A 23 3.96 10.40 -13.80
CA LEU A 23 5.37 9.99 -13.80
C LEU A 23 6.26 11.23 -13.62
N SER A 24 7.53 11.00 -13.26
CA SER A 24 8.53 12.06 -13.28
C SER A 24 8.76 12.61 -14.69
N ARG A 25 9.45 13.74 -14.83
CA ARG A 25 9.86 14.28 -16.14
C ARG A 25 10.74 13.31 -16.94
N ALA A 26 11.44 12.41 -16.25
CA ALA A 26 12.21 11.32 -16.85
C ALA A 26 11.35 10.10 -17.23
N GLY A 27 10.02 10.17 -17.12
CA GLY A 27 9.12 9.04 -17.40
C GLY A 27 9.25 7.88 -16.41
N LYS A 28 9.69 8.12 -15.20
CA LYS A 28 9.93 7.09 -14.17
C LYS A 28 8.96 7.22 -12.99
N PRO A 29 8.73 6.13 -12.24
CA PRO A 29 7.92 6.15 -11.03
C PRO A 29 8.45 7.16 -10.01
N LEU A 30 7.52 7.71 -9.24
CA LEU A 30 7.80 8.58 -8.10
C LEU A 30 7.76 7.76 -6.81
N LEU A 31 8.80 7.90 -6.00
CA LEU A 31 8.93 7.29 -4.67
C LEU A 31 8.43 8.29 -3.62
N VAL A 32 7.57 7.84 -2.73
CA VAL A 32 7.13 8.66 -1.59
C VAL A 32 8.25 8.70 -0.55
N ARG A 33 8.65 9.88 -0.14
CA ARG A 33 9.68 10.10 0.87
C ARG A 33 9.07 10.58 2.18
N TYR A 34 9.56 10.02 3.29
CA TYR A 34 9.05 10.26 4.63
C TYR A 34 10.12 10.86 5.53
N ASP A 35 9.69 11.69 6.47
CA ASP A 35 10.48 12.04 7.65
C ASP A 35 10.43 10.86 8.64
N LEU A 36 11.43 10.00 8.56
CA LEU A 36 11.51 8.80 9.41
C LEU A 36 11.81 9.14 10.87
N GLU A 37 12.49 10.25 11.15
CA GLU A 37 12.76 10.70 12.52
C GLU A 37 11.47 11.18 13.19
N ALA A 38 10.65 11.94 12.48
CA ALA A 38 9.32 12.32 12.96
C ALA A 38 8.41 11.10 13.14
N ALA A 39 8.41 10.17 12.17
CA ALA A 39 7.63 8.94 12.28
C ALA A 39 8.04 8.10 13.49
N ALA A 40 9.33 7.95 13.77
CA ALA A 40 9.86 7.16 14.89
C ALA A 40 9.40 7.68 16.27
N LYS A 41 9.04 8.95 16.39
CA LYS A 41 8.55 9.52 17.65
C LYS A 41 7.19 8.98 18.06
N THR A 42 6.37 8.54 17.11
CA THR A 42 5.00 8.06 17.35
C THR A 42 4.77 6.61 16.96
N LEU A 43 5.59 6.08 16.06
CA LEU A 43 5.55 4.69 15.63
C LEU A 43 6.45 3.82 16.52
N THR A 44 5.91 3.36 17.63
CA THR A 44 6.59 2.47 18.59
C THR A 44 5.88 1.12 18.67
N ARG A 45 6.52 0.10 19.27
CA ARG A 45 5.90 -1.19 19.51
C ARG A 45 4.61 -1.03 20.36
N ASP A 46 4.64 -0.20 21.38
CA ASP A 46 3.51 0.04 22.27
C ASP A 46 2.37 0.74 21.52
N SER A 47 2.68 1.72 20.68
CA SER A 47 1.67 2.40 19.87
C SER A 47 0.98 1.48 18.85
N LEU A 48 1.65 0.40 18.41
CA LEU A 48 1.10 -0.60 17.50
C LEU A 48 0.20 -1.62 18.19
N ALA A 49 0.43 -1.91 19.47
CA ALA A 49 -0.27 -2.97 20.21
C ALA A 49 -1.79 -2.77 20.30
N GLY A 50 -2.25 -1.51 20.36
CA GLY A 50 -3.68 -1.17 20.43
C GLY A 50 -4.35 -0.89 19.07
N ARG A 51 -3.64 -1.04 17.94
CA ARG A 51 -4.18 -0.71 16.63
C ARG A 51 -4.82 -1.91 15.96
N GLN A 52 -5.88 -1.68 15.19
CA GLN A 52 -6.48 -2.71 14.35
C GLN A 52 -5.43 -3.32 13.41
N ALA A 53 -5.43 -4.64 13.32
CA ALA A 53 -4.53 -5.39 12.44
C ALA A 53 -4.70 -5.01 10.97
N GLY A 54 -3.64 -5.15 10.18
CA GLY A 54 -3.62 -4.84 8.75
C GLY A 54 -2.70 -3.68 8.38
N MET A 55 -2.75 -3.26 7.11
CA MET A 55 -1.82 -2.25 6.60
C MET A 55 -2.01 -0.86 7.24
N TRP A 56 -3.24 -0.53 7.61
CA TRP A 56 -3.59 0.81 8.13
C TRP A 56 -3.04 1.11 9.52
N LYS A 57 -2.57 0.09 10.24
CA LYS A 57 -1.89 0.29 11.53
C LYS A 57 -0.58 1.09 11.42
N TRP A 58 0.02 1.13 10.21
CA TRP A 58 1.29 1.79 9.90
C TRP A 58 1.11 3.22 9.38
N ARG A 59 0.06 3.91 9.82
CA ARG A 59 -0.38 5.22 9.32
C ARG A 59 0.73 6.29 9.23
N GLU A 60 1.76 6.21 10.07
CA GLU A 60 2.90 7.14 10.05
C GLU A 60 3.75 7.01 8.77
N LEU A 61 3.69 5.87 8.11
CA LEU A 61 4.42 5.53 6.89
C LEU A 61 3.50 5.36 5.68
N LEU A 62 2.26 5.84 5.78
CA LEU A 62 1.31 5.85 4.68
C LEU A 62 1.04 7.29 4.22
N PRO A 63 0.79 7.51 2.90
CA PRO A 63 0.72 8.86 2.33
C PRO A 63 -0.67 9.50 2.43
N HIS A 64 -1.60 8.95 3.21
CA HIS A 64 -2.96 9.47 3.34
C HIS A 64 -3.22 10.10 4.71
N ASP A 65 -4.19 10.99 4.76
CA ASP A 65 -4.81 11.52 5.97
C ASP A 65 -6.27 11.06 6.10
N GLY A 66 -6.77 11.00 7.35
CA GLY A 66 -8.16 10.62 7.63
C GLY A 66 -8.46 9.15 7.43
N ASP A 67 -9.74 8.83 7.23
CA ASP A 67 -10.22 7.47 7.11
C ASP A 67 -9.88 6.85 5.75
N PRO A 68 -9.27 5.67 5.71
CA PRO A 68 -8.96 5.00 4.46
C PRO A 68 -10.20 4.40 3.81
N VAL A 69 -10.14 4.19 2.49
CA VAL A 69 -11.07 3.32 1.78
C VAL A 69 -10.65 1.88 2.04
N SER A 70 -11.43 1.15 2.83
CA SER A 70 -11.10 -0.20 3.26
C SER A 70 -12.25 -1.18 2.99
N LEU A 71 -11.89 -2.40 2.65
CA LEU A 71 -12.74 -3.59 2.58
C LEU A 71 -12.37 -4.61 3.67
N GLY A 72 -11.63 -4.19 4.71
CA GLY A 72 -11.21 -5.04 5.81
C GLY A 72 -9.89 -5.78 5.54
N GLU A 73 -8.89 -5.10 4.97
CA GLU A 73 -7.54 -5.65 4.74
C GLU A 73 -6.91 -6.05 6.08
N ALA A 74 -7.12 -7.30 6.47
CA ALA A 74 -6.55 -7.87 7.68
C ALA A 74 -5.06 -8.26 7.50
N GLU A 75 -4.42 -8.65 8.58
CA GLU A 75 -3.14 -9.35 8.50
C GLU A 75 -3.35 -10.71 7.85
N THR A 76 -2.51 -10.99 6.84
CA THR A 76 -2.55 -12.27 6.14
C THR A 76 -1.66 -13.29 6.86
N PRO A 77 -2.03 -14.58 6.86
CA PRO A 77 -1.29 -15.60 7.57
C PRO A 77 0.09 -15.85 6.96
N ILE A 78 1.00 -16.29 7.81
CA ILE A 78 2.29 -16.85 7.40
C ILE A 78 2.17 -18.37 7.51
N VAL A 79 2.35 -19.08 6.40
CA VAL A 79 2.23 -20.51 6.29
C VAL A 79 3.61 -21.13 6.10
N GLY A 80 3.98 -22.08 6.96
CA GLY A 80 5.21 -22.86 6.81
C GLY A 80 5.07 -23.94 5.73
N LEU A 81 6.10 -24.10 4.89
CA LEU A 81 6.17 -25.11 3.83
C LEU A 81 7.37 -26.04 4.03
N PRO A 82 7.37 -26.91 5.08
CA PRO A 82 8.54 -27.73 5.44
C PRO A 82 8.94 -28.73 4.35
N ASN A 83 7.98 -29.33 3.65
CA ASN A 83 8.27 -30.29 2.59
C ASN A 83 8.94 -29.64 1.37
N VAL A 84 8.54 -28.41 1.02
CA VAL A 84 9.17 -27.65 -0.07
C VAL A 84 10.56 -27.20 0.35
N ALA A 85 10.70 -26.70 1.58
CA ALA A 85 11.99 -26.32 2.13
C ALA A 85 13.00 -27.49 2.09
N ALA A 86 12.60 -28.67 2.57
CA ALA A 86 13.44 -29.88 2.55
C ALA A 86 13.85 -30.28 1.14
N ARG A 87 12.91 -30.29 0.20
CA ARG A 87 13.16 -30.61 -1.22
C ARG A 87 14.21 -29.69 -1.84
N ASP A 88 14.13 -28.39 -1.53
CA ASP A 88 14.96 -27.35 -2.14
C ASP A 88 16.21 -27.02 -1.29
N GLY A 89 16.49 -27.79 -0.25
CA GLY A 89 17.70 -27.66 0.61
C GLY A 89 17.68 -26.41 1.51
N ALA A 90 16.52 -25.82 1.74
CA ALA A 90 16.38 -24.68 2.64
C ALA A 90 16.06 -25.16 4.07
N SER A 91 16.59 -24.45 5.08
CA SER A 91 16.30 -24.74 6.49
C SER A 91 14.86 -24.44 6.89
N SER A 92 14.26 -23.47 6.24
CA SER A 92 12.83 -23.12 6.39
C SER A 92 12.33 -22.37 5.16
N LEU A 93 11.03 -22.50 4.88
CA LEU A 93 10.33 -21.72 3.88
C LEU A 93 8.99 -21.25 4.44
N LEU A 94 8.77 -19.94 4.41
CA LEU A 94 7.54 -19.31 4.87
C LEU A 94 6.87 -18.57 3.71
N VAL A 95 5.55 -18.71 3.59
CA VAL A 95 4.74 -17.99 2.61
C VAL A 95 3.78 -17.07 3.33
N LYS A 96 3.80 -15.79 3.00
CA LYS A 96 2.76 -14.85 3.39
C LYS A 96 1.63 -14.93 2.38
N ASP A 97 0.49 -15.50 2.81
CA ASP A 97 -0.65 -15.80 1.93
C ASP A 97 -1.51 -14.56 1.66
N GLU A 98 -1.08 -13.75 0.71
CA GLU A 98 -1.83 -12.54 0.27
C GLU A 98 -3.09 -12.86 -0.55
N GLY A 99 -3.35 -14.12 -0.87
CA GLY A 99 -4.63 -14.57 -1.45
C GLY A 99 -5.81 -14.44 -0.49
N ARG A 100 -5.57 -14.22 0.79
CA ARG A 100 -6.59 -13.98 1.82
C ARG A 100 -7.08 -12.53 1.90
N LEU A 101 -6.47 -11.63 1.15
CA LEU A 101 -6.91 -10.23 1.07
C LEU A 101 -8.25 -10.11 0.33
N PRO A 102 -9.00 -9.03 0.57
CA PRO A 102 -10.13 -8.67 -0.28
C PRO A 102 -9.76 -8.74 -1.76
N THR A 103 -10.67 -9.22 -2.60
CA THR A 103 -10.43 -9.51 -4.04
C THR A 103 -9.41 -10.61 -4.35
N GLY A 104 -9.01 -11.42 -3.36
CA GLY A 104 -8.25 -12.64 -3.56
C GLY A 104 -6.80 -12.46 -4.02
N SER A 105 -6.20 -11.28 -3.85
CA SER A 105 -4.83 -11.05 -4.28
C SER A 105 -4.15 -9.87 -3.55
N PHE A 106 -2.80 -9.84 -3.58
CA PHE A 106 -2.00 -8.75 -3.02
C PHE A 106 -2.29 -7.38 -3.64
N LYS A 107 -2.95 -7.33 -4.81
CA LYS A 107 -3.34 -6.07 -5.46
C LYS A 107 -4.28 -5.24 -4.60
N ALA A 108 -5.02 -5.86 -3.70
CA ALA A 108 -5.87 -5.17 -2.73
C ALA A 108 -5.10 -4.09 -1.96
N ARG A 109 -3.87 -4.34 -1.49
CA ARG A 109 -3.09 -3.36 -0.72
C ARG A 109 -2.79 -2.09 -1.52
N GLY A 110 -2.27 -2.26 -2.74
CA GLY A 110 -1.95 -1.10 -3.59
C GLY A 110 -3.20 -0.34 -4.03
N LEU A 111 -4.26 -1.04 -4.38
CA LEU A 111 -5.49 -0.40 -4.86
C LEU A 111 -6.32 0.22 -3.72
N ALA A 112 -6.30 -0.34 -2.52
CA ALA A 112 -6.86 0.31 -1.33
C ALA A 112 -6.18 1.68 -1.10
N MET A 113 -4.86 1.73 -1.16
CA MET A 113 -4.11 2.98 -1.03
C MET A 113 -4.38 3.92 -2.20
N ALA A 114 -4.32 3.45 -3.44
CA ALA A 114 -4.54 4.27 -4.64
C ALA A 114 -5.93 4.92 -4.64
N VAL A 115 -6.98 4.17 -4.31
CA VAL A 115 -8.35 4.70 -4.22
C VAL A 115 -8.52 5.63 -3.03
N THR A 116 -7.88 5.35 -1.89
CA THR A 116 -7.86 6.27 -0.75
C THR A 116 -7.27 7.62 -1.14
N MET A 117 -6.13 7.62 -1.82
CA MET A 117 -5.49 8.84 -2.32
C MET A 117 -6.33 9.54 -3.40
N ALA A 118 -6.92 8.77 -4.33
CA ALA A 118 -7.81 9.33 -5.35
C ALA A 118 -9.00 10.09 -4.72
N ARG A 119 -9.64 9.48 -3.70
CA ARG A 119 -10.72 10.15 -2.95
C ARG A 119 -10.23 11.42 -2.24
N GLN A 120 -9.06 11.37 -1.61
CA GLN A 120 -8.45 12.52 -0.94
C GLN A 120 -8.15 13.67 -1.92
N PHE A 121 -7.80 13.36 -3.16
CA PHE A 121 -7.57 14.32 -4.23
C PHE A 121 -8.83 14.76 -4.99
N GLY A 122 -10.01 14.29 -4.59
CA GLY A 122 -11.27 14.64 -5.24
C GLY A 122 -11.44 14.02 -6.62
N VAL A 123 -10.75 12.93 -6.91
CA VAL A 123 -10.91 12.18 -8.17
C VAL A 123 -12.23 11.42 -8.16
N ASP A 124 -13.05 11.60 -9.16
CA ASP A 124 -14.38 10.97 -9.31
C ASP A 124 -14.40 9.82 -10.34
N ARG A 125 -13.37 9.69 -11.16
CA ARG A 125 -13.25 8.65 -12.19
C ARG A 125 -11.81 8.15 -12.30
N ILE A 126 -11.67 6.83 -12.41
CA ILE A 126 -10.37 6.18 -12.59
C ILE A 126 -10.47 5.20 -13.76
N ALA A 127 -9.48 5.26 -14.65
CA ALA A 127 -9.28 4.28 -15.70
C ALA A 127 -7.84 3.74 -15.61
N MET A 128 -7.69 2.42 -15.72
CA MET A 128 -6.35 1.83 -15.77
C MET A 128 -6.33 0.54 -16.60
N PRO A 129 -5.26 0.25 -17.31
CA PRO A 129 -5.06 -1.05 -17.95
C PRO A 129 -4.81 -2.14 -16.89
N THR A 130 -5.31 -3.36 -17.15
CA THR A 130 -5.17 -4.46 -16.18
C THR A 130 -5.20 -5.82 -16.86
N ASN A 131 -4.47 -6.79 -16.28
CA ASN A 131 -4.52 -8.20 -16.65
C ASN A 131 -5.50 -9.01 -15.77
N GLY A 132 -6.32 -8.35 -14.94
CA GLY A 132 -7.32 -9.00 -14.08
C GLY A 132 -7.28 -8.49 -12.64
N ASN A 133 -6.42 -9.01 -11.78
CA ASN A 133 -6.43 -8.77 -10.33
C ASN A 133 -6.37 -7.28 -9.93
N ALA A 134 -5.64 -6.46 -10.66
CA ALA A 134 -5.57 -5.03 -10.37
C ALA A 134 -6.92 -4.35 -10.70
N GLY A 135 -7.54 -4.70 -11.83
CA GLY A 135 -8.86 -4.20 -12.21
C GLY A 135 -9.95 -4.65 -11.25
N ALA A 136 -9.93 -5.92 -10.83
CA ALA A 136 -10.87 -6.43 -9.83
C ALA A 136 -10.75 -5.67 -8.50
N ALA A 137 -9.53 -5.42 -8.04
CA ALA A 137 -9.31 -4.63 -6.84
C ALA A 137 -9.75 -3.17 -7.04
N LEU A 138 -9.39 -2.52 -8.17
CA LEU A 138 -9.84 -1.16 -8.44
C LEU A 138 -11.37 -1.03 -8.44
N ALA A 139 -12.06 -1.96 -9.09
CA ALA A 139 -13.53 -1.96 -9.14
C ALA A 139 -14.15 -2.07 -7.72
N ALA A 140 -13.64 -2.98 -6.89
CA ALA A 140 -14.14 -3.19 -5.54
C ALA A 140 -13.89 -1.97 -4.63
N TYR A 141 -12.67 -1.43 -4.61
CA TYR A 141 -12.34 -0.25 -3.79
C TYR A 141 -12.96 1.03 -4.35
N GLY A 142 -13.04 1.17 -5.68
CA GLY A 142 -13.72 2.27 -6.34
C GLY A 142 -15.21 2.31 -5.98
N ALA A 143 -15.90 1.19 -6.06
CA ALA A 143 -17.29 1.06 -5.63
C ALA A 143 -17.47 1.45 -4.14
N ARG A 144 -16.55 1.00 -3.27
CA ARG A 144 -16.54 1.36 -1.83
C ARG A 144 -16.38 2.86 -1.61
N ALA A 145 -15.65 3.54 -2.49
CA ALA A 145 -15.37 4.98 -2.41
C ALA A 145 -16.38 5.86 -3.14
N GLY A 146 -17.29 5.29 -3.95
CA GLY A 146 -18.18 6.03 -4.83
C GLY A 146 -17.48 6.61 -6.07
N ILE A 147 -16.37 5.99 -6.52
CA ILE A 147 -15.57 6.40 -7.68
C ILE A 147 -15.78 5.42 -8.83
#